data_837477bcb55f67d81028728e218c0492
#
_entry.id   837477bcb55f67d81028728e218c0492
#
_cell.length_a   1.000
_cell.length_b   1.000
_cell.length_c   1.000
_cell.angle_alpha   90.00
_cell.angle_beta   90.00
_cell.angle_gamma   90.00
#
_symmetry.space_group_name_H-M   'P 1'
#
loop_
_entity.id
_entity.type
_entity.pdbx_description
1 polymer ?
#
loop_
_entity_poly.entity_id
_entity_poly.type
_entity_poly.pdbx_seq_one_letter_code
_entity_poly.pdbx_strand_id
1 'polypeptide(L)'
;SYVFDQATLKPKFEKASDVMTSIIPKNIRANVPVLPKEDKRKIVFGKDYNRLSKPASMAKLINYALLDIMLQYDNALIFGEDVAKKGGVYHITAGLYEQFSIRRVFNSPLDETSILGFASGLAHNGFLPIPEIQFLAYFHNAEDQLRGEAATLSFFSKSQYTNPMI
;
A
#
# COMPACT_ATOMS: atom_id res chain seq x y z
N SER A 1 -41.02 -10.64 -15.87
CA SER A 1 -40.43 -9.71 -16.86
C SER A 1 -39.25 -10.39 -17.55
N TYR A 2 -38.98 -10.05 -18.81
CA TYR A 2 -37.89 -10.64 -19.59
C TYR A 2 -36.52 -10.65 -18.82
N VAL A 3 -36.18 -9.56 -18.13
CA VAL A 3 -34.96 -9.46 -17.35
C VAL A 3 -34.93 -10.43 -16.16
N PHE A 4 -36.06 -10.59 -15.49
CA PHE A 4 -36.18 -11.54 -14.37
C PHE A 4 -36.03 -12.98 -14.87
N ASP A 5 -36.69 -13.33 -15.99
CA ASP A 5 -36.62 -14.66 -16.56
C ASP A 5 -35.20 -15.00 -17.02
N GLN A 6 -34.51 -14.06 -17.64
CA GLN A 6 -33.08 -14.22 -17.99
C GLN A 6 -32.16 -14.37 -16.78
N ALA A 7 -32.44 -13.65 -15.68
CA ALA A 7 -31.66 -13.77 -14.45
C ALA A 7 -31.84 -15.13 -13.77
N THR A 8 -33.05 -15.69 -13.80
CA THR A 8 -33.35 -17.01 -13.21
C THR A 8 -32.71 -18.17 -13.98
N LEU A 9 -32.45 -18.00 -15.27
CA LEU A 9 -31.79 -19.00 -16.12
C LEU A 9 -30.27 -19.06 -15.93
N LYS A 10 -29.67 -18.06 -15.28
CA LYS A 10 -28.21 -18.07 -15.03
C LYS A 10 -27.86 -19.11 -13.97
N PRO A 11 -26.73 -19.82 -14.16
CA PRO A 11 -26.26 -20.78 -13.16
C PRO A 11 -26.00 -20.06 -11.84
N LYS A 12 -26.44 -20.66 -10.76
CA LYS A 12 -26.17 -20.17 -9.38
C LYS A 12 -24.81 -20.68 -8.92
N PHE A 13 -24.19 -19.95 -8.03
CA PHE A 13 -22.99 -20.44 -7.35
C PHE A 13 -23.34 -21.66 -6.50
N GLU A 14 -22.57 -22.74 -6.66
CA GLU A 14 -22.76 -23.97 -5.91
C GLU A 14 -21.96 -24.00 -4.60
N LYS A 15 -20.86 -23.26 -4.54
CA LYS A 15 -19.95 -23.21 -3.40
C LYS A 15 -19.71 -21.77 -2.95
N ALA A 16 -19.53 -21.57 -1.66
CA ALA A 16 -19.18 -20.26 -1.10
C ALA A 16 -17.88 -19.70 -1.71
N SER A 17 -16.93 -20.57 -2.07
CA SER A 17 -15.70 -20.17 -2.77
C SER A 17 -15.95 -19.49 -4.13
N ASP A 18 -17.03 -19.80 -4.81
CA ASP A 18 -17.32 -19.26 -6.13
C ASP A 18 -17.67 -17.77 -6.07
N VAL A 19 -18.21 -17.32 -4.93
CA VAL A 19 -18.45 -15.89 -4.66
C VAL A 19 -17.12 -15.14 -4.59
N MET A 20 -16.12 -15.73 -3.95
CA MET A 20 -14.80 -15.12 -3.81
C MET A 20 -14.02 -15.06 -5.12
N THR A 21 -14.24 -16.02 -6.03
CA THR A 21 -13.51 -16.11 -7.31
C THR A 21 -13.71 -14.88 -8.19
N SER A 22 -14.87 -14.22 -8.10
CA SER A 22 -15.17 -13.00 -8.85
C SER A 22 -14.52 -11.76 -8.26
N ILE A 23 -14.10 -11.81 -7.01
CA ILE A 23 -13.48 -10.69 -6.26
C ILE A 23 -11.97 -10.75 -6.37
N ILE A 24 -11.39 -11.95 -6.47
CA ILE A 24 -9.94 -12.14 -6.55
C ILE A 24 -9.44 -11.73 -7.95
N PRO A 25 -8.45 -10.82 -8.05
CA PRO A 25 -7.87 -10.44 -9.33
C PRO A 25 -7.30 -11.65 -10.07
N LYS A 26 -7.64 -11.82 -11.35
CA LYS A 26 -7.26 -13.01 -12.14
C LYS A 26 -5.76 -13.13 -12.42
N ASN A 27 -4.96 -12.10 -12.20
CA ASN A 27 -3.54 -12.04 -12.55
C ASN A 27 -2.68 -11.54 -11.38
N ILE A 28 -2.75 -12.19 -10.22
CA ILE A 28 -1.74 -11.97 -9.17
C ILE A 28 -0.46 -12.68 -9.63
N ARG A 29 0.37 -12.01 -10.41
CA ARG A 29 1.76 -12.40 -10.57
C ARG A 29 2.51 -11.87 -9.35
N ALA A 30 2.89 -12.76 -8.46
CA ALA A 30 3.89 -12.44 -7.46
C ALA A 30 5.22 -12.21 -8.20
N ASN A 31 5.49 -10.95 -8.55
CA ASN A 31 6.82 -10.59 -9.00
C ASN A 31 7.76 -10.74 -7.80
N VAL A 32 8.82 -11.52 -7.96
CA VAL A 32 9.88 -11.57 -6.96
C VAL A 32 10.46 -10.16 -6.86
N PRO A 33 10.48 -9.55 -5.67
CA PRO A 33 11.04 -8.20 -5.52
C PRO A 33 12.50 -8.20 -5.97
N VAL A 34 12.82 -7.36 -6.94
CA VAL A 34 14.21 -7.12 -7.34
C VAL A 34 14.74 -6.01 -6.45
N LEU A 35 15.75 -6.31 -5.65
CA LEU A 35 16.39 -5.28 -4.82
C LEU A 35 16.97 -4.15 -5.70
N PRO A 36 16.98 -2.91 -5.20
CA PRO A 36 17.67 -1.82 -5.86
C PRO A 36 19.15 -2.12 -6.08
N LYS A 37 19.78 -1.44 -7.04
CA LYS A 37 21.21 -1.62 -7.32
C LYS A 37 22.04 -1.40 -6.05
N GLU A 38 23.03 -2.25 -5.86
CA GLU A 38 23.84 -2.30 -4.64
C GLU A 38 24.61 -1.00 -4.37
N ASP A 39 25.08 -0.33 -5.41
CA ASP A 39 25.73 0.98 -5.30
C ASP A 39 24.80 2.05 -4.72
N LYS A 40 23.56 2.12 -5.21
CA LYS A 40 22.54 3.03 -4.65
C LYS A 40 22.21 2.69 -3.20
N ARG A 41 22.07 1.39 -2.89
CA ARG A 41 21.83 0.96 -1.51
C ARG A 41 22.97 1.35 -0.58
N LYS A 42 24.23 1.17 -0.97
CA LYS A 42 25.40 1.58 -0.19
C LYS A 42 25.40 3.07 0.14
N ILE A 43 25.03 3.91 -0.82
CA ILE A 43 24.95 5.36 -0.62
C ILE A 43 23.85 5.72 0.38
N VAL A 44 22.63 5.21 0.18
CA VAL A 44 21.45 5.59 0.97
C VAL A 44 21.48 5.00 2.37
N PHE A 45 21.88 3.74 2.51
CA PHE A 45 21.98 3.10 3.82
C PHE A 45 23.22 3.56 4.61
N GLY A 46 24.26 4.04 3.94
CA GLY A 46 25.47 4.54 4.59
C GLY A 46 26.03 3.55 5.60
N LYS A 47 26.17 3.99 6.86
CA LYS A 47 26.70 3.16 7.97
C LYS A 47 25.81 1.94 8.28
N ASP A 48 24.54 2.01 7.98
CA ASP A 48 23.59 0.91 8.23
C ASP A 48 23.70 -0.21 7.18
N TYR A 49 24.35 0.04 6.05
CA TYR A 49 24.51 -0.97 4.98
C TYR A 49 25.10 -2.29 5.51
N ASN A 50 26.15 -2.21 6.32
CA ASN A 50 26.81 -3.38 6.92
C ASN A 50 25.99 -4.05 8.04
N ARG A 51 24.85 -3.48 8.41
CA ARG A 51 23.94 -3.99 9.43
C ARG A 51 22.73 -4.71 8.83
N LEU A 52 22.52 -4.61 7.52
CA LEU A 52 21.33 -5.19 6.86
C LEU A 52 21.22 -6.71 7.03
N SER A 53 22.34 -7.41 7.21
CA SER A 53 22.36 -8.86 7.45
C SER A 53 22.30 -9.22 8.93
N LYS A 54 22.22 -8.27 9.84
CA LYS A 54 22.21 -8.51 11.28
C LYS A 54 20.78 -8.45 11.83
N PRO A 55 20.46 -9.21 12.88
CA PRO A 55 19.19 -9.07 13.58
C PRO A 55 18.95 -7.65 14.04
N ALA A 56 17.71 -7.15 13.84
CA ALA A 56 17.28 -5.83 14.23
C ALA A 56 15.83 -5.85 14.72
N SER A 57 15.36 -4.78 15.35
CA SER A 57 13.95 -4.65 15.71
C SER A 57 13.07 -4.62 14.46
N MET A 58 11.81 -5.06 14.58
CA MET A 58 10.83 -5.02 13.49
C MET A 58 10.70 -3.61 12.89
N ALA A 59 10.65 -2.57 13.72
CA ALA A 59 10.58 -1.18 13.27
C ALA A 59 11.78 -0.82 12.35
N LYS A 60 12.99 -1.26 12.71
CA LYS A 60 14.19 -1.02 11.90
C LYS A 60 14.17 -1.81 10.59
N LEU A 61 13.68 -3.04 10.61
CA LEU A 61 13.56 -3.85 9.41
C LEU A 61 12.53 -3.28 8.44
N ILE A 62 11.39 -2.77 8.94
CA ILE A 62 10.39 -2.06 8.12
C ILE A 62 11.01 -0.78 7.54
N ASN A 63 11.77 -0.01 8.32
CA ASN A 63 12.47 1.18 7.82
C ASN A 63 13.40 0.84 6.66
N TYR A 64 14.17 -0.24 6.77
CA TYR A 64 15.06 -0.71 5.70
C TYR A 64 14.26 -1.14 4.45
N ALA A 65 13.15 -1.85 4.62
CA ALA A 65 12.28 -2.24 3.51
C ALA A 65 11.69 -1.02 2.80
N LEU A 66 11.24 0.00 3.55
CA LEU A 66 10.75 1.26 2.99
C LEU A 66 11.84 2.00 2.19
N LEU A 67 13.08 2.04 2.69
CA LEU A 67 14.21 2.59 1.95
C LEU A 67 14.42 1.87 0.61
N ASP A 68 14.41 0.54 0.61
CA ASP A 68 14.57 -0.25 -0.62
C ASP A 68 13.41 -0.01 -1.61
N ILE A 69 12.16 0.05 -1.13
CA ILE A 69 10.99 0.36 -1.96
C ILE A 69 11.12 1.76 -2.57
N MET A 70 11.47 2.75 -1.79
CA MET A 70 11.64 4.12 -2.25
C MET A 70 12.78 4.29 -3.26
N LEU A 71 13.82 3.46 -3.17
CA LEU A 71 14.92 3.41 -4.15
C LEU A 71 14.53 2.69 -5.44
N GLN A 72 13.65 1.69 -5.35
CA GLN A 72 13.22 0.86 -6.46
C GLN A 72 12.13 1.54 -7.29
N TYR A 73 11.19 2.21 -6.64
CA TYR A 73 10.01 2.79 -7.26
C TYR A 73 10.02 4.32 -7.13
N ASP A 74 10.29 5.01 -8.24
CA ASP A 74 10.32 6.47 -8.25
C ASP A 74 8.94 7.10 -8.01
N ASN A 75 7.87 6.35 -8.27
CA ASN A 75 6.47 6.72 -8.02
C ASN A 75 5.96 6.34 -6.62
N ALA A 76 6.78 5.73 -5.75
CA ALA A 76 6.38 5.42 -4.39
C ALA A 76 6.30 6.69 -3.52
N LEU A 77 5.21 6.80 -2.74
CA LEU A 77 4.92 7.94 -1.86
C LEU A 77 4.57 7.42 -0.46
N ILE A 78 5.24 7.94 0.56
CA ILE A 78 4.94 7.62 1.97
C ILE A 78 4.26 8.83 2.59
N PHE A 79 3.09 8.63 3.18
CA PHE A 79 2.37 9.69 3.88
C PHE A 79 1.49 9.14 4.99
N GLY A 80 1.17 10.02 5.92
CA GLY A 80 0.41 9.72 7.13
C GLY A 80 0.66 10.80 8.16
N GLU A 81 0.27 10.54 9.39
CA GLU A 81 0.54 11.47 10.48
C GLU A 81 2.01 11.36 10.89
N ASP A 82 2.67 12.49 11.11
CA ASP A 82 4.04 12.57 11.65
C ASP A 82 5.13 11.73 10.92
N VAL A 83 4.84 11.19 9.74
CA VAL A 83 5.77 10.32 9.00
C VAL A 83 6.97 11.05 8.38
N ALA A 84 6.88 12.38 8.18
CA ALA A 84 7.94 13.17 7.60
C ALA A 84 9.11 13.37 8.58
N LYS A 85 9.40 14.61 8.98
CA LYS A 85 10.57 14.96 9.82
C LYS A 85 10.60 14.23 11.17
N LYS A 86 9.45 13.93 11.75
CA LYS A 86 9.37 13.22 13.04
C LYS A 86 9.73 11.73 12.89
N GLY A 87 9.52 11.15 11.70
CA GLY A 87 9.88 9.75 11.42
C GLY A 87 8.88 8.73 11.94
N GLY A 88 7.63 9.15 12.19
CA GLY A 88 6.57 8.30 12.73
C GLY A 88 6.72 8.06 14.24
N VAL A 89 5.67 7.56 14.88
CA VAL A 89 5.62 7.33 16.33
C VAL A 89 6.67 6.30 16.79
N TYR A 90 6.89 5.27 16.01
CA TYR A 90 7.85 4.20 16.28
C TYR A 90 9.15 4.33 15.50
N HIS A 91 9.42 5.51 14.95
CA HIS A 91 10.59 5.80 14.10
C HIS A 91 10.71 4.87 12.87
N ILE A 92 9.61 4.32 12.39
CA ILE A 92 9.59 3.46 11.22
C ILE A 92 9.99 4.22 9.95
N THR A 93 9.60 5.48 9.83
CA THR A 93 9.91 6.35 8.69
C THR A 93 11.08 7.31 8.95
N ALA A 94 11.81 7.11 10.05
CA ALA A 94 12.95 7.98 10.40
C ALA A 94 14.01 8.04 9.29
N GLY A 95 14.43 9.25 8.92
CA GLY A 95 15.44 9.50 7.89
C GLY A 95 14.92 9.44 6.45
N LEU A 96 13.69 9.00 6.21
CA LEU A 96 13.15 8.92 4.85
C LEU A 96 12.87 10.30 4.26
N TYR A 97 12.39 11.23 5.08
CA TYR A 97 12.13 12.61 4.65
C TYR A 97 13.41 13.31 4.17
N GLU A 98 14.51 13.14 4.86
CA GLU A 98 15.82 13.71 4.52
C GLU A 98 16.35 13.12 3.19
N GLN A 99 16.10 11.87 2.93
CA GLN A 99 16.54 11.15 1.72
C GLN A 99 15.68 11.47 0.49
N PHE A 100 14.36 11.54 0.64
CA PHE A 100 13.41 11.60 -0.48
C PHE A 100 12.60 12.89 -0.57
N SER A 101 12.78 13.81 0.40
CA SER A 101 12.14 15.12 0.51
C SER A 101 10.61 15.06 0.66
N ILE A 102 10.02 16.24 0.88
CA ILE A 102 8.56 16.42 0.96
C ILE A 102 7.80 15.95 -0.30
N ARG A 103 8.48 15.83 -1.42
CA ARG A 103 7.85 15.37 -2.66
C ARG A 103 7.42 13.91 -2.60
N ARG A 104 8.05 13.12 -1.73
CA ARG A 104 7.80 11.69 -1.64
C ARG A 104 7.51 11.19 -0.23
N VAL A 105 7.84 11.97 0.81
CA VAL A 105 7.56 11.65 2.21
C VAL A 105 6.96 12.89 2.87
N PHE A 106 5.68 12.86 3.21
CA PHE A 106 4.97 14.03 3.71
C PHE A 106 3.89 13.67 4.74
N ASN A 107 3.58 14.64 5.59
CA ASN A 107 2.50 14.48 6.56
C ASN A 107 1.14 14.72 5.88
N SER A 108 0.15 13.95 6.28
CA SER A 108 -1.27 14.19 6.02
C SER A 108 -1.95 14.88 7.21
N PRO A 109 -3.15 15.44 7.03
CA PRO A 109 -4.03 15.73 8.15
C PRO A 109 -4.33 14.47 8.97
N LEU A 110 -4.73 14.67 10.23
CA LEU A 110 -5.14 13.63 11.16
C LEU A 110 -6.58 13.19 10.83
N ASP A 111 -6.72 12.37 9.80
CA ASP A 111 -7.98 11.80 9.33
C ASP A 111 -7.71 10.54 8.52
N GLU A 112 -7.87 9.38 9.14
CA GLU A 112 -7.54 8.08 8.56
C GLU A 112 -8.41 7.75 7.34
N THR A 113 -9.66 8.22 7.32
CA THR A 113 -10.55 8.11 6.14
C THR A 113 -9.93 8.82 4.94
N SER A 114 -9.48 10.06 5.12
CA SER A 114 -8.82 10.83 4.06
C SER A 114 -7.48 10.24 3.66
N ILE A 115 -6.71 9.68 4.60
CA ILE A 115 -5.42 9.02 4.30
C ILE A 115 -5.63 7.88 3.31
N LEU A 116 -6.56 6.95 3.57
CA LEU A 116 -6.81 5.83 2.67
C LEU A 116 -7.55 6.25 1.39
N GLY A 117 -8.47 7.20 1.47
CA GLY A 117 -9.14 7.75 0.28
C GLY A 117 -8.15 8.42 -0.68
N PHE A 118 -7.20 9.19 -0.14
CA PHE A 118 -6.13 9.81 -0.92
C PHE A 118 -5.19 8.76 -1.52
N ALA A 119 -4.85 7.69 -0.76
CA ALA A 119 -4.07 6.58 -1.27
C ALA A 119 -4.74 5.91 -2.48
N SER A 120 -6.04 5.65 -2.41
CA SER A 120 -6.80 5.09 -3.53
C SER A 120 -6.72 5.99 -4.77
N GLY A 121 -6.90 7.29 -4.59
CA GLY A 121 -6.77 8.27 -5.68
C GLY A 121 -5.37 8.30 -6.31
N LEU A 122 -4.31 8.24 -5.49
CA LEU A 122 -2.92 8.17 -5.95
C LEU A 122 -2.65 6.88 -6.73
N ALA A 123 -3.13 5.74 -6.22
CA ALA A 123 -2.99 4.45 -6.88
C ALA A 123 -3.62 4.45 -8.29
N HIS A 124 -4.80 5.04 -8.44
CA HIS A 124 -5.46 5.18 -9.75
C HIS A 124 -4.70 6.09 -10.71
N ASN A 125 -3.89 6.99 -10.20
CA ASN A 125 -3.06 7.90 -10.99
C ASN A 125 -1.63 7.36 -11.22
N GLY A 126 -1.38 6.08 -10.94
CA GLY A 126 -0.11 5.41 -11.26
C GLY A 126 0.99 5.60 -10.23
N PHE A 127 0.68 6.12 -9.05
CA PHE A 127 1.60 6.13 -7.92
C PHE A 127 1.53 4.81 -7.15
N LEU A 128 2.54 4.54 -6.34
CA LEU A 128 2.57 3.48 -5.34
C LEU A 128 2.47 4.12 -3.94
N PRO A 129 1.26 4.37 -3.45
CA PRO A 129 1.07 4.96 -2.14
C PRO A 129 1.38 3.96 -1.02
N ILE A 130 2.00 4.46 0.03
CA ILE A 130 2.28 3.76 1.28
C ILE A 130 1.68 4.62 2.40
N PRO A 131 0.35 4.55 2.58
CA PRO A 131 -0.34 5.29 3.63
C PRO A 131 -0.07 4.66 4.99
N GLU A 132 0.27 5.48 5.99
CA GLU A 132 0.40 5.03 7.37
C GLU A 132 -0.87 5.35 8.16
N ILE A 133 -1.41 4.33 8.81
CA ILE A 133 -2.34 4.51 9.93
C ILE A 133 -1.54 4.27 11.21
N GLN A 134 -1.43 5.30 12.02
CA GLN A 134 -0.48 5.38 13.13
C GLN A 134 -0.65 4.29 14.19
N PHE A 135 -1.91 3.94 14.50
CA PHE A 135 -2.27 2.91 15.46
C PHE A 135 -3.42 2.04 14.95
N LEU A 136 -3.34 0.75 15.20
CA LEU A 136 -4.42 -0.19 14.84
C LEU A 136 -5.78 0.23 15.41
N ALA A 137 -5.79 0.85 16.58
CA ALA A 137 -7.03 1.36 17.22
C ALA A 137 -7.77 2.39 16.36
N TYR A 138 -7.07 3.14 15.52
CA TYR A 138 -7.64 4.15 14.62
C TYR A 138 -8.01 3.61 13.25
N PHE A 139 -7.66 2.36 12.95
CA PHE A 139 -7.98 1.72 11.68
C PHE A 139 -9.47 1.70 11.38
N HIS A 140 -10.32 1.63 12.41
CA HIS A 140 -11.78 1.65 12.25
C HIS A 140 -12.29 2.90 11.53
N ASN A 141 -11.60 4.04 11.67
CA ASN A 141 -11.96 5.27 10.97
C ASN A 141 -11.73 5.18 9.46
N ALA A 142 -10.87 4.28 9.02
CA ALA A 142 -10.47 4.08 7.62
C ALA A 142 -11.03 2.78 7.02
N GLU A 143 -11.74 1.97 7.81
CA GLU A 143 -12.21 0.64 7.38
C GLU A 143 -13.10 0.69 6.15
N ASP A 144 -13.95 1.71 6.02
CA ASP A 144 -14.84 1.85 4.87
C ASP A 144 -14.07 2.02 3.55
N GLN A 145 -12.98 2.79 3.54
CA GLN A 145 -12.16 2.98 2.35
C GLN A 145 -11.44 1.68 1.96
N LEU A 146 -11.04 0.89 2.94
CA LEU A 146 -10.41 -0.40 2.66
C LEU A 146 -11.43 -1.43 2.19
N ARG A 147 -12.49 -1.61 2.95
CA ARG A 147 -13.53 -2.63 2.69
C ARG A 147 -14.44 -2.24 1.54
N GLY A 148 -14.97 -1.01 1.56
CA GLY A 148 -15.96 -0.52 0.61
C GLY A 148 -15.37 -0.15 -0.74
N GLU A 149 -14.16 0.42 -0.76
CA GLU A 149 -13.54 0.93 -1.96
C GLU A 149 -12.37 0.04 -2.44
N ALA A 150 -11.30 -0.04 -1.67
CA ALA A 150 -10.09 -0.71 -2.14
C ALA A 150 -10.30 -2.20 -2.44
N ALA A 151 -10.99 -2.92 -1.56
CA ALA A 151 -11.22 -4.36 -1.71
C ALA A 151 -12.22 -4.71 -2.81
N THR A 152 -13.16 -3.82 -3.14
CA THR A 152 -14.25 -4.09 -4.10
C THR A 152 -14.03 -3.47 -5.46
N LEU A 153 -13.10 -2.54 -5.62
CA LEU A 153 -12.89 -1.80 -6.85
C LEU A 153 -12.69 -2.70 -8.07
N SER A 154 -11.84 -3.71 -7.95
CA SER A 154 -11.57 -4.64 -9.06
C SER A 154 -12.83 -5.39 -9.50
N PHE A 155 -13.69 -5.76 -8.54
CA PHE A 155 -14.96 -6.43 -8.83
C PHE A 155 -15.93 -5.49 -9.56
N PHE A 156 -16.23 -4.31 -9.02
CA PHE A 156 -17.20 -3.39 -9.61
C PHE A 156 -16.73 -2.78 -10.92
N SER A 157 -15.43 -2.60 -11.10
CA SER A 157 -14.86 -2.10 -12.35
C SER A 157 -14.64 -3.19 -13.41
N LYS A 158 -15.03 -4.43 -13.15
CA LYS A 158 -14.75 -5.59 -14.03
C LYS A 158 -13.24 -5.73 -14.32
N SER A 159 -12.43 -5.56 -13.31
CA SER A 159 -10.96 -5.60 -13.36
C SER A 159 -10.30 -4.50 -14.21
N GLN A 160 -11.02 -3.41 -14.48
CA GLN A 160 -10.43 -2.24 -15.17
C GLN A 160 -9.52 -1.42 -14.25
N TYR A 161 -9.81 -1.43 -12.94
CA TYR A 161 -9.04 -0.72 -11.93
C TYR A 161 -8.57 -1.67 -10.85
N THR A 162 -7.38 -1.37 -10.33
CA THR A 162 -6.77 -2.05 -9.18
C THR A 162 -6.25 -0.99 -8.21
N ASN A 163 -5.98 -1.39 -6.96
CA ASN A 163 -5.43 -0.52 -5.94
C ASN A 163 -4.01 -0.97 -5.59
N PRO A 164 -2.98 -0.60 -6.36
CA PRO A 164 -1.60 -0.85 -5.99
C PRO A 164 -1.21 0.08 -4.82
N MET A 165 -1.32 -0.41 -3.59
CA MET A 165 -0.89 0.28 -2.37
C MET A 165 -0.28 -0.71 -1.37
N ILE A 166 0.52 -0.20 -0.45
CA ILE A 166 1.17 -0.96 0.64
C ILE A 166 0.68 -0.44 1.98
#